data_737a85225256d1e6817d95a90a2517b9
#
_entry.id   737a85225256d1e6817d95a90a2517b9
#
_cell.length_a   1.000
_cell.length_b   1.000
_cell.length_c   1.000
_cell.angle_alpha   90.00
_cell.angle_beta   90.00
_cell.angle_gamma   90.00
#
_symmetry.space_group_name_H-M   'P 1'
#
loop_
_entity.id
_entity.type
_entity.pdbx_description
1 polymer ?
#
loop_
_entity_poly.entity_id
_entity_poly.type
_entity_poly.pdbx_seq_one_letter_code
_entity_poly.pdbx_strand_id
1 'polypeptide(L)'
;GYGWYSAPQKLTLWFPPDLRSGSTRPWWEVPPASVYAFTFYIFQQLNRWPDNGEEDYSRNLRSLRAYLTPACYTRLEHDFQVRRNGGELRERTRGVYELPGHGYSSLVHDGDKRPFPRVETLSRDAWRVTLDVAVEEYYQNEPVKKALVRYPLQVVRYAIDAEKNPWGLAIDCTDAVPQRLVAEEKP
;
A
#
# COMPACT_ATOMS: atom_id res chain seq x y z
N GLY A 1 -10.58 -10.28 -15.66
CA GLY A 1 -10.45 -10.23 -15.62
C GLY A 1 -10.51 -10.09 -15.48
N TYR A 2 -10.42 -10.06 -15.49
CA TYR A 2 -10.22 -9.90 -15.17
C TYR A 2 -9.65 -9.77 -15.16
N GLY A 3 -9.48 -9.74 -15.37
CA GLY A 3 -8.86 -9.65 -15.20
C GLY A 3 -8.72 -9.54 -14.38
N TRP A 4 -8.56 -9.50 -13.93
CA TRP A 4 -8.51 -9.41 -12.97
C TRP A 4 -9.48 -9.33 -12.56
N TYR A 5 -9.92 -9.31 -12.89
CA TYR A 5 -10.48 -9.09 -12.53
C TYR A 5 -11.19 -9.60 -12.68
N SER A 6 -11.56 -10.07 -12.88
CA SER A 6 -12.07 -10.60 -12.78
C SER A 6 -12.05 -11.34 -12.34
N ALA A 7 -12.13 -11.68 -11.97
CA ALA A 7 -12.09 -12.29 -11.46
C ALA A 7 -12.07 -12.66 -10.84
N PRO A 8 -12.30 -12.70 -10.40
CA PRO A 8 -12.35 -12.89 -9.70
C PRO A 8 -12.26 -13.23 -9.16
N GLN A 9 -12.38 -13.41 -8.95
CA GLN A 9 -12.22 -13.52 -8.36
C GLN A 9 -11.86 -13.87 -7.79
N LYS A 10 -11.62 -14.11 -7.66
CA LYS A 10 -11.25 -14.37 -6.90
C LYS A 10 -11.02 -14.35 -6.01
N LEU A 11 -11.04 -14.15 -5.47
CA LEU A 11 -10.66 -13.94 -4.51
C LEU A 11 -10.57 -14.51 -3.57
N THR A 12 -10.92 -15.10 -3.79
CA THR A 12 -10.91 -15.45 -2.75
C THR A 12 -9.88 -15.82 -1.89
N LEU A 13 -9.48 -15.27 -1.69
CA LEU A 13 -8.36 -14.92 -1.06
C LEU A 13 -8.19 -15.37 0.33
N TRP A 14 -9.27 -15.50 1.04
CA TRP A 14 -9.27 -15.77 2.44
C TRP A 14 -9.82 -17.14 2.71
N PHE A 15 -9.71 -18.02 1.80
CA PHE A 15 -10.05 -19.34 2.16
C PHE A 15 -9.23 -19.70 3.35
N PRO A 16 -9.83 -20.12 4.42
CA PRO A 16 -9.06 -20.41 5.60
C PRO A 16 -8.02 -21.44 5.24
N PRO A 17 -6.75 -21.09 5.30
CA PRO A 17 -5.72 -22.11 5.12
C PRO A 17 -5.84 -23.21 6.15
N ASP A 18 -6.54 -22.92 7.19
CA ASP A 18 -6.85 -23.85 8.25
C ASP A 18 -7.50 -25.13 7.79
N LEU A 19 -8.34 -25.03 6.78
CA LEU A 19 -8.99 -26.23 6.23
C LEU A 19 -8.00 -27.20 5.63
N ARG A 20 -6.82 -26.71 5.26
CA ARG A 20 -5.79 -27.54 4.67
C ARG A 20 -4.68 -27.89 5.64
N SER A 21 -4.41 -27.02 6.59
CA SER A 21 -3.30 -27.18 7.51
C SER A 21 -3.71 -27.74 8.87
N GLY A 22 -5.02 -27.81 9.13
CA GLY A 22 -5.49 -28.22 10.44
C GLY A 22 -5.35 -27.14 11.52
N SER A 23 -5.13 -25.92 11.12
CA SER A 23 -5.02 -24.81 12.05
C SER A 23 -6.36 -24.55 12.73
N THR A 24 -6.34 -23.92 13.91
CA THR A 24 -7.54 -23.55 14.63
C THR A 24 -7.93 -22.09 14.42
N ARG A 25 -7.28 -21.44 13.45
CA ARG A 25 -7.55 -20.03 13.17
C ARG A 25 -9.00 -19.82 12.72
N PRO A 26 -9.69 -18.82 13.28
CA PRO A 26 -11.07 -18.52 12.86
C PRO A 26 -11.14 -18.14 11.39
N TRP A 27 -12.25 -18.51 10.75
CA TRP A 27 -12.42 -18.28 9.31
C TRP A 27 -12.43 -16.78 8.95
N TRP A 28 -12.82 -15.89 9.87
CA TRP A 28 -12.84 -14.46 9.59
C TRP A 28 -11.47 -13.80 9.74
N GLU A 29 -10.48 -14.52 10.25
CA GLU A 29 -9.18 -13.94 10.49
C GLU A 29 -8.41 -13.79 9.19
N VAL A 30 -7.95 -12.56 8.93
CA VAL A 30 -7.18 -12.26 7.74
C VAL A 30 -5.69 -12.48 8.05
N PRO A 31 -5.01 -13.34 7.28
CA PRO A 31 -3.58 -13.55 7.52
C PRO A 31 -2.79 -12.25 7.35
N PRO A 32 -1.85 -11.96 8.24
CA PRO A 32 -1.04 -10.75 8.11
C PRO A 32 -0.30 -10.62 6.79
N ALA A 33 0.16 -11.75 6.23
CA ALA A 33 0.83 -11.70 4.93
C ALA A 33 -0.10 -11.17 3.84
N SER A 34 -1.38 -11.50 3.92
CA SER A 34 -2.35 -11.01 2.95
C SER A 34 -2.66 -9.54 3.15
N VAL A 35 -2.67 -9.09 4.40
CA VAL A 35 -2.85 -7.67 4.69
C VAL A 35 -1.68 -6.88 4.11
N TYR A 36 -0.46 -7.39 4.27
CA TYR A 36 0.71 -6.74 3.70
C TYR A 36 0.64 -6.68 2.17
N ALA A 37 0.32 -7.80 1.55
CA ALA A 37 0.24 -7.89 0.09
C ALA A 37 -0.79 -6.92 -0.47
N PHE A 38 -1.97 -6.86 0.16
CA PHE A 38 -3.01 -5.91 -0.22
C PHE A 38 -2.50 -4.47 -0.13
N THR A 39 -1.92 -4.13 1.03
CA THR A 39 -1.48 -2.77 1.30
C THR A 39 -0.41 -2.34 0.32
N PHE A 40 0.59 -3.19 0.10
CA PHE A 40 1.67 -2.85 -0.80
C PHE A 40 1.15 -2.68 -2.23
N TYR A 41 0.29 -3.59 -2.68
CA TYR A 41 -0.25 -3.52 -4.02
C TYR A 41 -1.02 -2.21 -4.26
N ILE A 42 -1.93 -1.86 -3.35
CA ILE A 42 -2.71 -0.63 -3.51
C ILE A 42 -1.82 0.61 -3.43
N PHE A 43 -0.91 0.63 -2.47
CA PHE A 43 0.02 1.74 -2.32
C PHE A 43 0.86 1.93 -3.58
N GLN A 44 1.38 0.84 -4.12
CA GLN A 44 2.20 0.89 -5.33
C GLN A 44 1.39 1.39 -6.52
N GLN A 45 0.14 0.93 -6.66
CA GLN A 45 -0.71 1.38 -7.75
C GLN A 45 -1.07 2.86 -7.63
N LEU A 46 -1.34 3.35 -6.42
CA LEU A 46 -1.60 4.77 -6.20
C LEU A 46 -0.43 5.65 -6.63
N ASN A 47 0.77 5.15 -6.44
CA ASN A 47 2.01 5.89 -6.69
C ASN A 47 2.64 5.58 -8.04
N ARG A 48 1.93 4.87 -8.91
CA ARG A 48 2.44 4.55 -10.23
C ARG A 48 1.96 5.60 -11.22
N TRP A 49 2.88 6.49 -11.58
CA TRP A 49 2.60 7.56 -12.57
C TRP A 49 3.54 7.34 -13.75
N PRO A 50 3.11 6.58 -14.78
CA PRO A 50 4.00 6.25 -15.89
C PRO A 50 4.24 7.38 -16.87
N ASP A 51 3.34 8.35 -16.96
CA ASP A 51 3.43 9.38 -17.98
C ASP A 51 3.38 10.80 -17.43
N ASN A 52 2.37 11.11 -16.60
CA ASN A 52 2.12 12.46 -16.15
C ASN A 52 1.31 12.42 -14.85
N GLY A 53 1.92 12.86 -13.76
CA GLY A 53 1.28 12.80 -12.45
C GLY A 53 -0.06 13.49 -12.37
N GLU A 54 -0.28 14.55 -13.16
CA GLU A 54 -1.59 15.22 -13.15
C GLU A 54 -2.71 14.30 -13.60
N GLU A 55 -2.45 13.45 -14.59
CA GLU A 55 -3.45 12.52 -15.10
C GLU A 55 -3.38 11.18 -14.36
N ASP A 56 -2.18 10.70 -14.13
CA ASP A 56 -1.98 9.36 -13.57
C ASP A 56 -2.43 9.27 -12.12
N TYR A 57 -2.09 10.26 -11.30
CA TYR A 57 -2.49 10.22 -9.89
C TYR A 57 -4.02 10.32 -9.78
N SER A 58 -4.63 11.22 -10.55
CA SER A 58 -6.08 11.38 -10.54
C SER A 58 -6.79 10.09 -10.99
N ARG A 59 -6.30 9.48 -12.07
CA ARG A 59 -6.87 8.23 -12.56
C ARG A 59 -6.71 7.10 -11.53
N ASN A 60 -5.55 7.02 -10.90
CA ASN A 60 -5.29 6.00 -9.89
C ASN A 60 -6.26 6.13 -8.72
N LEU A 61 -6.49 7.36 -8.26
CA LEU A 61 -7.44 7.59 -7.17
C LEU A 61 -8.83 7.09 -7.54
N ARG A 62 -9.30 7.41 -8.74
CA ARG A 62 -10.62 6.96 -9.19
C ARG A 62 -10.69 5.44 -9.30
N SER A 63 -9.65 4.84 -9.88
CA SER A 63 -9.62 3.40 -10.10
C SER A 63 -9.55 2.61 -8.80
N LEU A 64 -8.90 3.17 -7.79
CA LEU A 64 -8.66 2.46 -6.54
C LEU A 64 -9.61 2.87 -5.42
N ARG A 65 -10.62 3.66 -5.74
CA ARG A 65 -11.52 4.22 -4.74
C ARG A 65 -12.14 3.16 -3.84
N ALA A 66 -12.48 1.99 -4.39
CA ALA A 66 -13.12 0.93 -3.60
C ALA A 66 -12.19 0.33 -2.54
N TYR A 67 -10.88 0.59 -2.64
CA TYR A 67 -9.88 0.07 -1.72
C TYR A 67 -9.41 1.11 -0.70
N LEU A 68 -10.09 2.25 -0.65
CA LEU A 68 -9.78 3.34 0.28
C LEU A 68 -11.03 3.64 1.08
N THR A 69 -10.85 3.98 2.36
CA THR A 69 -12.02 4.46 3.12
C THR A 69 -12.45 5.81 2.54
N PRO A 70 -13.73 6.19 2.66
CA PRO A 70 -14.20 7.48 2.14
C PRO A 70 -13.41 8.65 2.67
N ALA A 71 -13.06 8.65 3.95
CA ALA A 71 -12.27 9.72 4.54
C ALA A 71 -10.87 9.79 3.94
N CYS A 72 -10.25 8.63 3.73
CA CYS A 72 -8.92 8.57 3.13
C CYS A 72 -8.96 9.00 1.67
N TYR A 73 -9.98 8.60 0.94
CA TYR A 73 -10.14 9.01 -0.45
C TYR A 73 -10.24 10.55 -0.55
N THR A 74 -11.06 11.16 0.29
CA THR A 74 -11.21 12.62 0.30
C THR A 74 -9.90 13.31 0.63
N ARG A 75 -9.15 12.76 1.59
CA ARG A 75 -7.85 13.32 1.98
C ARG A 75 -6.85 13.24 0.84
N LEU A 76 -6.82 12.13 0.12
CA LEU A 76 -5.92 11.96 -1.02
C LEU A 76 -6.33 12.83 -2.21
N GLU A 77 -7.63 13.04 -2.42
CA GLU A 77 -8.08 13.98 -3.43
C GLU A 77 -7.63 15.40 -3.11
N HIS A 78 -7.67 15.77 -1.83
CA HIS A 78 -7.17 17.07 -1.41
C HIS A 78 -5.67 17.18 -1.65
N ASP A 79 -4.92 16.13 -1.32
CA ASP A 79 -3.49 16.08 -1.59
C ASP A 79 -3.21 16.24 -3.08
N PHE A 80 -4.00 15.58 -3.92
CA PHE A 80 -3.87 15.72 -5.36
C PHE A 80 -4.04 17.20 -5.79
N GLN A 81 -5.07 17.86 -5.29
CA GLN A 81 -5.33 19.25 -5.67
C GLN A 81 -4.20 20.19 -5.22
N VAL A 82 -3.71 19.99 -4.01
CA VAL A 82 -2.61 20.80 -3.48
C VAL A 82 -1.37 20.62 -4.34
N ARG A 83 -1.01 19.39 -4.66
CA ARG A 83 0.16 19.11 -5.49
C ARG A 83 0.00 19.63 -6.91
N ARG A 84 -1.20 19.46 -7.48
CA ARG A 84 -1.46 19.96 -8.83
C ARG A 84 -1.32 21.47 -8.88
N ASN A 85 -1.92 22.16 -7.93
CA ASN A 85 -1.87 23.63 -7.87
C ASN A 85 -0.45 24.14 -7.65
N GLY A 86 0.38 23.36 -6.97
CA GLY A 86 1.78 23.69 -6.75
C GLY A 86 2.70 23.34 -7.92
N GLY A 87 2.16 22.77 -9.00
CA GLY A 87 2.97 22.37 -10.15
C GLY A 87 3.83 21.15 -9.92
N GLU A 88 3.51 20.33 -8.90
CA GLU A 88 4.35 19.19 -8.51
C GLU A 88 4.02 17.92 -9.26
N LEU A 89 2.99 17.92 -10.08
CA LEU A 89 2.54 16.71 -10.78
C LEU A 89 2.77 16.76 -12.28
N ARG A 90 2.82 17.96 -12.86
CA ARG A 90 2.89 18.10 -14.29
C ARG A 90 4.15 17.48 -14.85
N GLU A 91 3.98 16.59 -15.83
CA GLU A 91 5.07 15.90 -16.51
C GLU A 91 5.96 15.09 -15.55
N ARG A 92 5.44 14.77 -14.36
CA ARG A 92 6.15 13.93 -13.41
C ARG A 92 5.79 12.48 -13.64
N THR A 93 6.81 11.65 -13.68
CA THR A 93 6.65 10.20 -13.61
C THR A 93 7.11 9.76 -12.23
N ARG A 94 6.49 8.69 -11.72
CA ARG A 94 6.80 8.23 -10.37
C ARG A 94 6.65 6.73 -10.30
N GLY A 95 7.52 6.11 -9.53
CA GLY A 95 7.44 4.70 -9.19
C GLY A 95 7.83 4.51 -7.74
N VAL A 96 7.27 3.45 -7.15
CA VAL A 96 7.55 3.07 -5.77
C VAL A 96 7.92 1.60 -5.78
N TYR A 97 8.99 1.25 -5.10
CA TYR A 97 9.55 -0.10 -5.10
C TYR A 97 9.85 -0.53 -3.68
N GLU A 98 9.52 -1.77 -3.34
CA GLU A 98 9.86 -2.31 -2.03
C GLU A 98 11.38 -2.40 -1.91
N LEU A 99 11.91 -1.98 -0.76
CA LEU A 99 13.33 -2.11 -0.52
C LEU A 99 13.73 -3.58 -0.39
N PRO A 100 14.79 -4.01 -1.06
CA PRO A 100 15.27 -5.38 -0.91
C PRO A 100 15.56 -5.70 0.55
N GLY A 101 15.09 -6.85 1.01
CA GLY A 101 15.27 -7.26 2.38
C GLY A 101 14.28 -6.65 3.36
N HIS A 102 13.34 -5.82 2.90
CA HIS A 102 12.37 -5.15 3.76
C HIS A 102 10.94 -5.62 3.52
N GLY A 103 10.75 -6.71 2.81
CA GLY A 103 9.42 -7.27 2.59
C GLY A 103 8.87 -7.98 3.81
N TYR A 104 7.66 -8.49 3.69
CA TYR A 104 6.96 -9.11 4.81
C TYR A 104 7.73 -10.32 5.39
N SER A 105 8.25 -11.15 4.51
CA SER A 105 8.94 -12.38 4.94
C SER A 105 10.40 -12.18 5.29
N SER A 106 10.90 -10.95 5.22
CA SER A 106 12.32 -10.68 5.45
C SER A 106 12.62 -10.61 6.93
N LEU A 107 13.83 -11.07 7.30
CA LEU A 107 14.28 -11.01 8.69
C LEU A 107 14.97 -9.67 8.94
N VAL A 108 14.22 -8.59 8.75
CA VAL A 108 14.74 -7.25 8.98
C VAL A 108 14.61 -6.92 10.45
N HIS A 109 15.64 -6.29 10.98
CA HIS A 109 15.67 -5.85 12.36
C HIS A 109 15.83 -4.35 12.42
N ASP A 110 15.31 -3.74 13.47
CA ASP A 110 15.54 -2.33 13.71
C ASP A 110 16.95 -2.13 14.27
N GLY A 111 17.28 -0.91 14.68
CA GLY A 111 18.62 -0.55 15.09
C GLY A 111 19.18 -1.36 16.27
N ASP A 112 18.34 -1.99 17.07
CA ASP A 112 18.79 -2.83 18.19
C ASP A 112 18.67 -4.32 17.86
N LYS A 113 18.45 -4.64 16.59
CA LYS A 113 18.41 -6.00 16.05
C LYS A 113 17.22 -6.83 16.51
N ARG A 114 16.19 -6.19 16.99
CA ARG A 114 14.93 -6.91 17.24
C ARG A 114 14.15 -7.02 15.93
N PRO A 115 13.39 -8.11 15.74
CA PRO A 115 12.58 -8.24 14.54
C PRO A 115 11.65 -7.04 14.37
N PHE A 116 11.53 -6.56 13.16
CA PHE A 116 10.66 -5.42 12.86
C PHE A 116 9.39 -5.95 12.18
N PRO A 117 8.26 -5.98 12.86
CA PRO A 117 7.03 -6.51 12.27
C PRO A 117 6.49 -5.55 11.22
N ARG A 118 6.22 -6.07 10.03
CA ARG A 118 5.64 -5.26 8.96
C ARG A 118 4.14 -5.09 9.10
N VAL A 119 3.48 -5.99 9.80
CA VAL A 119 2.05 -5.93 10.05
C VAL A 119 1.82 -6.10 11.55
N GLU A 120 1.11 -5.16 12.12
CA GLU A 120 0.70 -5.21 13.53
C GLU A 120 -0.82 -5.30 13.55
N THR A 121 -1.34 -6.35 14.16
CA THR A 121 -2.78 -6.52 14.31
C THR A 121 -3.24 -5.67 15.47
N LEU A 122 -4.06 -4.67 15.18
CA LEU A 122 -4.57 -3.75 16.21
C LEU A 122 -5.86 -4.27 16.81
N SER A 123 -6.67 -4.90 15.99
CA SER A 123 -7.91 -5.51 16.42
C SER A 123 -8.31 -6.53 15.35
N ARG A 124 -9.47 -7.14 15.52
CA ARG A 124 -10.01 -8.06 14.54
C ARG A 124 -10.22 -7.39 13.17
N ASP A 125 -10.47 -6.09 13.16
CA ASP A 125 -10.86 -5.36 11.96
C ASP A 125 -9.89 -4.27 11.55
N ALA A 126 -8.72 -4.19 12.16
CA ALA A 126 -7.76 -3.13 11.85
C ALA A 126 -6.32 -3.59 12.05
N TRP A 127 -5.46 -3.09 11.18
CA TRP A 127 -4.03 -3.41 11.18
C TRP A 127 -3.21 -2.17 10.90
N ARG A 128 -2.00 -2.15 11.42
CA ARG A 128 -1.00 -1.17 11.03
C ARG A 128 0.02 -1.88 10.16
N VAL A 129 0.27 -1.31 8.98
CA VAL A 129 1.22 -1.88 8.03
C VAL A 129 2.33 -0.86 7.79
N THR A 130 3.56 -1.33 7.84
CA THR A 130 4.73 -0.49 7.60
C THR A 130 5.40 -0.93 6.31
N LEU A 131 5.46 -0.02 5.34
CA LEU A 131 6.10 -0.27 4.06
C LEU A 131 7.40 0.50 3.98
N ASP A 132 8.48 -0.19 3.68
CA ASP A 132 9.78 0.43 3.42
C ASP A 132 10.01 0.41 1.91
N VAL A 133 10.06 1.57 1.31
CA VAL A 133 10.08 1.69 -0.15
C VAL A 133 11.08 2.72 -0.64
N ALA A 134 11.51 2.54 -1.88
CA ALA A 134 12.22 3.56 -2.63
C ALA A 134 11.19 4.31 -3.46
N VAL A 135 11.19 5.64 -3.36
CA VAL A 135 10.33 6.51 -4.15
C VAL A 135 11.20 7.21 -5.18
N GLU A 136 10.83 7.09 -6.45
CA GLU A 136 11.57 7.73 -7.53
C GLU A 136 10.64 8.58 -8.37
N GLU A 137 11.00 9.83 -8.57
CA GLU A 137 10.26 10.74 -9.46
C GLU A 137 11.20 11.37 -10.46
N TYR A 138 10.69 11.55 -11.67
CA TYR A 138 11.42 12.16 -12.76
C TYR A 138 10.58 13.26 -13.38
N TYR A 139 11.23 14.30 -13.85
CA TYR A 139 10.61 15.36 -14.62
C TYR A 139 11.32 15.40 -15.96
N GLN A 140 10.58 15.09 -17.05
CA GLN A 140 11.16 15.06 -18.38
C GLN A 140 12.45 14.21 -18.42
N ASN A 141 12.39 13.02 -17.82
CA ASN A 141 13.48 12.04 -17.73
C ASN A 141 14.64 12.44 -16.82
N GLU A 142 14.55 13.58 -16.15
CA GLU A 142 15.57 13.99 -15.18
C GLU A 142 15.11 13.60 -13.77
N PRO A 143 15.94 12.95 -12.99
CA PRO A 143 15.54 12.58 -11.64
C PRO A 143 15.36 13.83 -10.76
N VAL A 144 14.18 13.95 -10.15
CA VAL A 144 13.90 15.07 -9.25
C VAL A 144 13.69 14.61 -7.81
N LYS A 145 13.51 13.31 -7.60
CA LYS A 145 13.36 12.76 -6.27
C LYS A 145 13.80 11.31 -6.25
N LYS A 146 14.67 10.97 -5.29
CA LYS A 146 15.01 9.61 -4.95
C LYS A 146 15.09 9.53 -3.44
N ALA A 147 14.18 8.81 -2.83
CA ALA A 147 14.10 8.77 -1.38
C ALA A 147 13.78 7.37 -0.92
N LEU A 148 14.36 6.98 0.22
CA LEU A 148 14.00 5.75 0.91
C LEU A 148 13.08 6.17 2.04
N VAL A 149 11.88 5.62 2.07
CA VAL A 149 10.84 6.10 2.97
C VAL A 149 10.13 4.94 3.64
N ARG A 150 9.86 5.10 4.92
CA ARG A 150 9.02 4.19 5.69
C ARG A 150 7.65 4.82 5.82
N TYR A 151 6.65 4.16 5.27
CA TYR A 151 5.27 4.61 5.33
C TYR A 151 4.48 3.80 6.33
N PRO A 152 3.96 4.43 7.39
CA PRO A 152 2.99 3.76 8.26
C PRO A 152 1.61 3.92 7.64
N LEU A 153 0.91 2.82 7.47
CA LEU A 153 -0.42 2.82 6.89
C LEU A 153 -1.37 2.05 7.81
N GLN A 154 -2.61 2.47 7.83
CA GLN A 154 -3.64 1.74 8.55
C GLN A 154 -4.54 1.05 7.54
N VAL A 155 -4.90 -0.18 7.84
CA VAL A 155 -5.78 -0.98 6.99
C VAL A 155 -6.92 -1.45 7.85
N VAL A 156 -8.12 -1.38 7.30
CA VAL A 156 -9.32 -1.79 8.04
C VAL A 156 -10.12 -2.79 7.22
N ARG A 157 -10.89 -3.60 7.91
CA ARG A 157 -11.86 -4.47 7.25
C ARG A 157 -12.93 -3.58 6.61
N TYR A 158 -13.27 -3.85 5.36
CA TYR A 158 -14.14 -2.95 4.61
C TYR A 158 -14.94 -3.76 3.60
N ALA A 159 -16.01 -4.40 4.05
CA ALA A 159 -16.78 -5.32 3.24
C ALA A 159 -18.08 -4.66 2.75
N ILE A 160 -17.94 -3.55 2.01
CA ILE A 160 -19.11 -2.80 1.51
C ILE A 160 -19.63 -3.41 0.22
N ASP A 161 -18.72 -3.74 -0.72
CA ASP A 161 -19.10 -4.25 -2.03
C ASP A 161 -18.07 -5.29 -2.46
N ALA A 162 -18.43 -6.56 -2.34
CA ALA A 162 -17.49 -7.66 -2.63
C ALA A 162 -17.13 -7.75 -4.10
N GLU A 163 -17.96 -7.25 -5.00
CA GLU A 163 -17.62 -7.27 -6.41
C GLU A 163 -16.52 -6.27 -6.75
N LYS A 164 -16.62 -5.07 -6.17
CA LYS A 164 -15.62 -4.03 -6.41
C LYS A 164 -14.38 -4.19 -5.56
N ASN A 165 -14.54 -4.84 -4.39
CA ASN A 165 -13.44 -5.03 -3.46
C ASN A 165 -13.47 -6.43 -2.88
N PRO A 166 -12.98 -7.42 -3.64
CA PRO A 166 -13.00 -8.80 -3.15
C PRO A 166 -12.05 -9.05 -1.99
N TRP A 167 -11.11 -8.15 -1.74
CA TRP A 167 -10.22 -8.28 -0.59
C TRP A 167 -10.95 -8.05 0.74
N GLY A 168 -12.02 -7.25 0.72
CA GLY A 168 -12.71 -6.89 1.96
C GLY A 168 -11.88 -6.03 2.90
N LEU A 169 -10.89 -5.33 2.37
CA LEU A 169 -9.98 -4.47 3.10
C LEU A 169 -9.92 -3.11 2.45
N ALA A 170 -9.60 -2.08 3.22
CA ALA A 170 -9.38 -0.75 2.69
C ALA A 170 -8.24 -0.08 3.43
N ILE A 171 -7.48 0.74 2.71
CA ILE A 171 -6.48 1.58 3.35
C ILE A 171 -7.21 2.77 3.96
N ASP A 172 -6.89 3.05 5.22
CA ASP A 172 -7.40 4.19 5.94
C ASP A 172 -6.22 5.12 6.21
N CYS A 173 -6.42 6.42 6.00
CA CYS A 173 -5.34 7.37 6.19
C CYS A 173 -5.06 7.55 7.67
N THR A 174 -3.78 7.66 8.00
CA THR A 174 -3.35 7.88 9.38
C THR A 174 -2.64 9.23 9.47
N ASP A 175 -2.60 9.78 10.65
CA ASP A 175 -1.86 11.01 10.91
C ASP A 175 -0.37 10.75 11.15
N ALA A 176 0.05 9.50 11.16
CA ALA A 176 1.46 9.17 11.32
C ALA A 176 2.25 9.66 10.12
N VAL A 177 3.41 10.24 10.40
CA VAL A 177 4.24 10.88 9.37
C VAL A 177 5.19 9.86 8.76
N PRO A 178 5.30 9.83 7.42
CA PRO A 178 6.32 9.00 6.78
C PRO A 178 7.72 9.39 7.27
N GLN A 179 8.58 8.41 7.39
CA GLN A 179 9.92 8.59 7.94
C GLN A 179 10.95 8.33 6.86
N ARG A 180 11.85 9.28 6.64
CA ARG A 180 12.92 9.06 5.69
C ARG A 180 13.93 8.09 6.29
N LEU A 181 14.31 7.09 5.50
CA LEU A 181 15.31 6.12 5.90
C LEU A 181 16.66 6.55 5.34
N VAL A 182 17.72 6.20 6.07
CA VAL A 182 19.07 6.44 5.63
C VAL A 182 19.55 5.18 4.91
N ALA A 183 20.15 5.36 3.72
CA ALA A 183 20.69 4.22 3.01
C ALA A 183 21.83 3.63 3.83
N GLU A 184 21.91 2.29 3.86
CA GLU A 184 23.02 1.62 4.53
C GLU A 184 24.31 1.97 3.82
N GLU A 185 25.30 2.37 4.60
CA GLU A 185 26.62 2.59 4.04
C GLU A 185 27.22 1.24 3.72
N LYS A 186 27.73 1.13 2.51
CA LYS A 186 28.48 -0.05 2.14
C LYS A 186 29.86 0.06 2.76
N PRO A 187 30.32 -1.02 3.39
CA PRO A 187 31.66 -1.01 3.95
C PRO A 187 32.73 -0.87 2.87
#